data_334d11367ab7b2a94f6fd2fa5e6095b8
#
_entry.id   334d11367ab7b2a94f6fd2fa5e6095b8
#
_cell.length_a   1.000
_cell.length_b   1.000
_cell.length_c   1.000
_cell.angle_alpha   90.00
_cell.angle_beta   90.00
_cell.angle_gamma   90.00
#
_symmetry.space_group_name_H-M   'P 1'
#
loop_
_entity.id
_entity.type
_entity.pdbx_description
1 polymer ?
#
loop_
_entity_poly.entity_id
_entity_poly.type
_entity_poly.pdbx_seq_one_letter_code
_entity_poly.pdbx_strand_id
1 'polypeptide(L)'
;MSAANKIDVPSEHWDKLFAPSACLVMITTVDEAGRVNAASYGTCVRVCHDPVYIAFTTGASKDTYNNILATGEFVVNVPSYEREILEKVRVVGLEFPPGVNELEKAGLTAISAKVVRPPRIADCRSHFECKVEWTKQWLHRLMVVGKVVAASVDDGCVDEKGYILWDKLKPAHYCGHEYKNGFVAAYQPMWVDMIYHDPIPPRPVAGK
;
A
#
# COMPACT_ATOMS: atom_id res chain seq x y z
N MET A 1 -12.27 -34.56 11.89
CA MET A 1 -12.47 -33.94 10.56
C MET A 1 -11.49 -34.59 9.60
N SER A 2 -11.94 -35.12 8.46
CA SER A 2 -11.04 -35.63 7.42
C SER A 2 -10.18 -34.49 6.87
N ALA A 3 -8.88 -34.71 6.72
CA ALA A 3 -7.99 -33.74 6.07
C ALA A 3 -8.48 -33.53 4.62
N ALA A 4 -8.65 -32.27 4.22
CA ALA A 4 -8.98 -31.96 2.83
C ALA A 4 -7.84 -32.42 1.90
N ASN A 5 -8.19 -33.03 0.76
CA ASN A 5 -7.22 -33.37 -0.26
C ASN A 5 -6.52 -32.10 -0.76
N LYS A 6 -5.20 -32.19 -0.90
CA LYS A 6 -4.38 -31.15 -1.55
C LYS A 6 -4.13 -31.58 -3.00
N ILE A 7 -4.14 -30.61 -3.88
CA ILE A 7 -3.77 -30.79 -5.28
C ILE A 7 -2.54 -29.96 -5.59
N ASP A 8 -1.68 -30.44 -6.47
CA ASP A 8 -0.57 -29.66 -7.00
C ASP A 8 -1.08 -28.64 -8.00
N VAL A 9 -0.49 -27.45 -7.97
CA VAL A 9 -0.85 -26.36 -8.86
C VAL A 9 0.34 -26.03 -9.75
N PRO A 10 0.16 -25.95 -11.08
CA PRO A 10 1.21 -25.58 -12.00
C PRO A 10 1.86 -24.24 -11.67
N SER A 11 3.16 -24.11 -11.89
CA SER A 11 3.97 -22.94 -11.48
C SER A 11 3.50 -21.61 -12.10
N GLU A 12 2.91 -21.65 -13.28
CA GLU A 12 2.33 -20.48 -13.96
C GLU A 12 1.12 -19.88 -13.23
N HIS A 13 0.58 -20.57 -12.23
CA HIS A 13 -0.53 -20.09 -11.42
C HIS A 13 -0.15 -19.73 -9.98
N TRP A 14 1.12 -19.87 -9.57
CA TRP A 14 1.53 -19.67 -8.17
C TRP A 14 1.34 -18.23 -7.69
N ASP A 15 1.55 -17.24 -8.54
CA ASP A 15 1.32 -15.83 -8.19
C ASP A 15 -0.16 -15.55 -7.84
N LYS A 16 -1.08 -16.25 -8.52
CA LYS A 16 -2.53 -16.13 -8.30
C LYS A 16 -2.99 -16.76 -6.99
N LEU A 17 -2.26 -17.77 -6.50
CA LEU A 17 -2.54 -18.39 -5.20
C LEU A 17 -2.16 -17.49 -4.03
N PHE A 18 -1.21 -16.59 -4.21
CA PHE A 18 -0.76 -15.66 -3.20
C PHE A 18 -1.53 -14.33 -3.28
N ALA A 19 -2.86 -14.43 -3.39
CA ALA A 19 -3.76 -13.29 -3.47
C ALA A 19 -4.88 -13.39 -2.39
N PRO A 20 -5.23 -12.28 -1.74
CA PRO A 20 -4.62 -10.95 -1.84
C PRO A 20 -3.28 -10.90 -1.12
N SER A 21 -2.25 -10.36 -1.77
CA SER A 21 -0.89 -10.39 -1.24
C SER A 21 -0.63 -9.31 -0.18
N ALA A 22 -1.19 -8.12 -0.36
CA ALA A 22 -0.98 -6.97 0.52
C ALA A 22 -2.08 -5.90 0.35
N CYS A 23 -2.00 -4.84 1.12
CA CYS A 23 -2.94 -3.73 1.06
C CYS A 23 -2.88 -3.04 -0.31
N LEU A 24 -4.06 -2.75 -0.88
CA LEU A 24 -4.18 -1.89 -2.04
C LEU A 24 -3.87 -0.45 -1.64
N VAL A 25 -2.95 0.19 -2.36
CA VAL A 25 -2.59 1.58 -2.13
C VAL A 25 -2.37 2.32 -3.44
N MET A 26 -2.47 3.65 -3.40
CA MET A 26 -1.92 4.53 -4.42
C MET A 26 -0.67 5.21 -3.84
N ILE A 27 0.45 5.12 -4.55
CA ILE A 27 1.69 5.80 -4.18
C ILE A 27 1.81 7.06 -5.03
N THR A 28 1.96 8.20 -4.38
CA THR A 28 2.29 9.46 -5.03
C THR A 28 3.77 9.78 -4.86
N THR A 29 4.38 10.27 -5.91
CA THR A 29 5.76 10.76 -5.96
C THR A 29 5.80 12.06 -6.75
N VAL A 30 6.91 12.78 -6.67
CA VAL A 30 7.21 13.91 -7.54
C VAL A 30 8.60 13.74 -8.15
N ASP A 31 8.79 14.26 -9.33
CA ASP A 31 10.15 14.40 -9.91
C ASP A 31 10.88 15.62 -9.34
N GLU A 32 12.10 15.86 -9.79
CA GLU A 32 12.91 17.01 -9.37
C GLU A 32 12.25 18.35 -9.68
N ALA A 33 11.47 18.43 -10.78
CA ALA A 33 10.72 19.61 -11.18
C ALA A 33 9.39 19.78 -10.43
N GLY A 34 9.02 18.84 -9.56
CA GLY A 34 7.78 18.86 -8.79
C GLY A 34 6.54 18.33 -9.55
N ARG A 35 6.73 17.69 -10.72
CA ARG A 35 5.62 17.07 -11.45
C ARG A 35 5.14 15.84 -10.69
N VAL A 36 3.83 15.79 -10.45
CA VAL A 36 3.19 14.71 -9.70
C VAL A 36 3.05 13.46 -10.56
N ASN A 37 3.36 12.32 -9.97
CA ASN A 37 3.05 11.00 -10.49
C ASN A 37 2.30 10.19 -9.43
N ALA A 38 1.35 9.38 -9.86
CA ALA A 38 0.64 8.44 -9.00
C ALA A 38 0.54 7.06 -9.67
N ALA A 39 0.71 6.01 -8.88
CA ALA A 39 0.55 4.65 -9.36
C ALA A 39 -0.08 3.75 -8.30
N SER A 40 -0.89 2.77 -8.72
CA SER A 40 -1.53 1.81 -7.83
C SER A 40 -0.64 0.59 -7.58
N TYR A 41 -0.64 0.10 -6.32
CA TYR A 41 0.17 -1.03 -5.88
C TYR A 41 -0.63 -1.99 -4.99
N GLY A 42 -0.47 -3.28 -5.25
CA GLY A 42 -0.94 -4.37 -4.39
C GLY A 42 0.20 -5.09 -3.65
N THR A 43 1.38 -4.45 -3.55
CA THR A 43 2.58 -5.04 -2.92
C THR A 43 3.04 -4.24 -1.69
N CYS A 44 2.19 -3.35 -1.18
CA CYS A 44 2.54 -2.48 -0.05
C CYS A 44 2.28 -3.17 1.28
N VAL A 45 3.29 -3.18 2.16
CA VAL A 45 3.23 -3.85 3.45
C VAL A 45 4.01 -3.08 4.51
N ARG A 46 3.53 -3.10 5.77
CA ARG A 46 4.31 -2.62 6.91
C ARG A 46 5.35 -3.66 7.30
N VAL A 47 6.63 -3.27 7.36
CA VAL A 47 7.77 -4.16 7.64
C VAL A 47 8.42 -3.93 9.02
N CYS A 48 8.12 -2.82 9.68
CA CYS A 48 8.53 -2.55 11.05
C CYS A 48 7.44 -1.76 11.79
N HIS A 49 7.30 -1.97 13.10
CA HIS A 49 6.28 -1.35 13.93
C HIS A 49 6.76 -0.11 14.67
N ASP A 50 8.01 -0.10 15.12
CA ASP A 50 8.61 0.99 15.85
C ASP A 50 10.13 1.05 15.55
N PRO A 51 10.56 2.09 14.85
CA PRO A 51 9.76 3.04 14.08
C PRO A 51 8.97 2.36 12.94
N VAL A 52 7.91 3.02 12.48
CA VAL A 52 7.08 2.45 11.41
C VAL A 52 7.78 2.55 10.06
N TYR A 53 7.97 1.41 9.41
CA TYR A 53 8.47 1.33 8.02
C TYR A 53 7.46 0.60 7.14
N ILE A 54 7.33 1.13 5.92
CA ILE A 54 6.49 0.57 4.86
C ILE A 54 7.37 0.18 3.67
N ALA A 55 7.12 -1.00 3.10
CA ALA A 55 7.78 -1.47 1.90
C ALA A 55 6.79 -1.66 0.75
N PHE A 56 7.25 -1.45 -0.48
CA PHE A 56 6.55 -1.83 -1.70
C PHE A 56 7.54 -2.11 -2.83
N THR A 57 7.06 -2.66 -3.95
CA THR A 57 7.90 -2.88 -5.14
C THR A 57 7.35 -2.16 -6.36
N THR A 58 8.22 -1.53 -7.14
CA THR A 58 7.90 -0.87 -8.40
C THR A 58 8.72 -1.44 -9.57
N GLY A 59 8.21 -1.31 -10.79
CA GLY A 59 8.94 -1.69 -12.01
C GLY A 59 9.98 -0.63 -12.41
N ALA A 60 11.10 -1.06 -13.00
CA ALA A 60 12.20 -0.18 -13.39
C ALA A 60 11.85 0.83 -14.50
N SER A 61 10.77 0.58 -15.26
CA SER A 61 10.30 1.50 -16.33
C SER A 61 9.27 2.52 -15.85
N LYS A 62 8.92 2.55 -14.56
CA LYS A 62 7.86 3.42 -14.03
C LYS A 62 8.41 4.76 -13.54
N ASP A 63 7.62 5.83 -13.71
CA ASP A 63 7.98 7.16 -13.20
C ASP A 63 8.19 7.13 -11.68
N THR A 64 7.40 6.34 -10.93
CA THR A 64 7.62 6.10 -9.50
C THR A 64 9.04 5.63 -9.19
N TYR A 65 9.62 4.73 -10.02
CA TYR A 65 10.99 4.26 -9.85
C TYR A 65 12.00 5.42 -9.95
N ASN A 66 11.89 6.22 -11.02
CA ASN A 66 12.79 7.34 -11.26
C ASN A 66 12.65 8.41 -10.17
N ASN A 67 11.42 8.74 -9.81
CA ASN A 67 11.12 9.74 -8.78
C ASN A 67 11.66 9.33 -7.40
N ILE A 68 11.51 8.04 -7.03
CA ILE A 68 12.07 7.51 -5.77
C ILE A 68 13.58 7.64 -5.72
N LEU A 69 14.27 7.31 -6.81
CA LEU A 69 15.73 7.44 -6.87
C LEU A 69 16.19 8.88 -6.83
N ALA A 70 15.45 9.80 -7.46
CA ALA A 70 15.79 11.21 -7.53
C ALA A 70 15.47 11.98 -6.25
N THR A 71 14.33 11.69 -5.60
CA THR A 71 13.80 12.56 -4.54
C THR A 71 13.77 11.92 -3.16
N GLY A 72 13.75 10.61 -3.09
CA GLY A 72 13.71 9.86 -1.82
C GLY A 72 12.42 10.03 -1.00
N GLU A 73 11.33 10.52 -1.60
CA GLU A 73 10.09 10.82 -0.91
C GLU A 73 8.87 10.22 -1.62
N PHE A 74 7.90 9.77 -0.84
CA PHE A 74 6.62 9.28 -1.37
C PHE A 74 5.51 9.36 -0.32
N VAL A 75 4.25 9.31 -0.77
CA VAL A 75 3.09 9.17 0.10
C VAL A 75 2.35 7.89 -0.26
N VAL A 76 2.02 7.11 0.75
CA VAL A 76 1.10 5.96 0.65
C VAL A 76 -0.30 6.47 0.94
N ASN A 77 -1.20 6.34 -0.02
CA ASN A 77 -2.60 6.73 0.10
C ASN A 77 -3.46 5.46 0.06
N VAL A 78 -4.27 5.23 1.10
CA VAL A 78 -5.10 4.02 1.23
C VAL A 78 -6.52 4.31 0.75
N PRO A 79 -6.93 3.80 -0.42
CA PRO A 79 -8.28 3.96 -0.94
C PRO A 79 -9.28 3.12 -0.19
N SER A 80 -10.53 3.57 -0.09
CA SER A 80 -11.62 2.80 0.46
C SER A 80 -12.18 1.77 -0.53
N TYR A 81 -12.76 0.67 0.00
CA TYR A 81 -13.50 -0.33 -0.78
C TYR A 81 -14.87 0.23 -1.18
N GLU A 82 -14.86 1.18 -2.09
CA GLU A 82 -16.05 1.81 -2.68
C GLU A 82 -15.88 1.82 -4.19
N ARG A 83 -16.93 1.45 -4.94
CA ARG A 83 -16.85 1.25 -6.39
C ARG A 83 -16.22 2.44 -7.11
N GLU A 84 -16.69 3.65 -6.81
CA GLU A 84 -16.20 4.87 -7.45
C GLU A 84 -14.69 5.07 -7.22
N ILE A 85 -14.21 4.83 -6.00
CA ILE A 85 -12.79 4.95 -5.67
C ILE A 85 -11.97 3.86 -6.34
N LEU A 86 -12.45 2.62 -6.36
CA LEU A 86 -11.76 1.50 -7.01
C LEU A 86 -11.69 1.66 -8.53
N GLU A 87 -12.69 2.29 -9.16
CA GLU A 87 -12.64 2.66 -10.58
C GLU A 87 -11.56 3.73 -10.84
N LYS A 88 -11.42 4.74 -9.99
CA LYS A 88 -10.32 5.72 -10.05
C LYS A 88 -8.94 5.07 -9.83
N VAL A 89 -8.82 4.15 -8.85
CA VAL A 89 -7.57 3.36 -8.63
C VAL A 89 -7.17 2.60 -9.89
N ARG A 90 -8.14 2.04 -10.63
CA ARG A 90 -7.88 1.37 -11.89
C ARG A 90 -7.30 2.33 -12.93
N VAL A 91 -7.83 3.56 -13.02
CA VAL A 91 -7.30 4.58 -13.95
C VAL A 91 -5.85 4.93 -13.59
N VAL A 92 -5.56 5.16 -12.31
CA VAL A 92 -4.19 5.43 -11.81
C VAL A 92 -3.22 4.26 -12.13
N GLY A 93 -3.73 3.03 -12.26
CA GLY A 93 -2.94 1.85 -12.62
C GLY A 93 -2.66 1.68 -14.12
N LEU A 94 -3.21 2.53 -15.00
CA LEU A 94 -2.95 2.47 -16.43
C LEU A 94 -1.56 2.99 -16.78
N GLU A 95 -1.05 2.61 -17.93
CA GLU A 95 0.20 3.15 -18.45
C GLU A 95 -0.07 4.43 -19.23
N PHE A 96 0.51 5.52 -18.76
CA PHE A 96 0.49 6.81 -19.43
C PHE A 96 1.90 7.19 -19.91
N PRO A 97 2.02 8.09 -20.91
CA PRO A 97 3.30 8.67 -21.26
C PRO A 97 3.95 9.39 -20.07
N PRO A 98 5.30 9.45 -20.00
CA PRO A 98 6.01 10.16 -18.94
C PRO A 98 5.53 11.61 -18.78
N GLY A 99 5.37 12.04 -17.53
CA GLY A 99 4.95 13.40 -17.18
C GLY A 99 3.45 13.67 -17.25
N VAL A 100 2.62 12.66 -17.53
CA VAL A 100 1.17 12.75 -17.36
C VAL A 100 0.84 12.65 -15.87
N ASN A 101 -0.04 13.54 -15.39
CA ASN A 101 -0.53 13.48 -14.02
C ASN A 101 -1.72 12.51 -13.94
N GLU A 102 -1.50 11.31 -13.37
CA GLU A 102 -2.51 10.27 -13.26
C GLU A 102 -3.66 10.66 -12.32
N LEU A 103 -3.42 11.55 -11.33
CA LEU A 103 -4.49 12.04 -10.46
C LEU A 103 -5.53 12.82 -11.25
N GLU A 104 -5.10 13.71 -12.15
CA GLU A 104 -6.00 14.45 -13.03
C GLU A 104 -6.78 13.53 -13.96
N LYS A 105 -6.11 12.51 -14.54
CA LYS A 105 -6.76 11.52 -15.41
C LYS A 105 -7.81 10.69 -14.68
N ALA A 106 -7.59 10.41 -13.40
CA ALA A 106 -8.51 9.65 -12.56
C ALA A 106 -9.60 10.53 -11.90
N GLY A 107 -9.54 11.86 -12.03
CA GLY A 107 -10.42 12.77 -11.32
C GLY A 107 -10.24 12.68 -9.81
N LEU A 108 -8.98 12.55 -9.35
CA LEU A 108 -8.58 12.53 -7.95
C LEU A 108 -8.01 13.90 -7.56
N THR A 109 -8.22 14.29 -6.31
CA THR A 109 -7.82 15.60 -5.80
C THR A 109 -6.52 15.50 -5.02
N ALA A 110 -5.47 16.18 -5.50
CA ALA A 110 -4.23 16.33 -4.77
C ALA A 110 -4.38 17.35 -3.63
N ILE A 111 -3.89 17.00 -2.44
CA ILE A 111 -3.76 17.91 -1.30
C ILE A 111 -2.33 17.88 -0.76
N SER A 112 -1.84 19.01 -0.27
CA SER A 112 -0.46 19.12 0.22
C SER A 112 -0.19 18.14 1.37
N ALA A 113 0.95 17.47 1.32
CA ALA A 113 1.50 16.73 2.45
C ALA A 113 2.03 17.70 3.52
N LYS A 114 2.28 17.19 4.75
CA LYS A 114 2.78 17.99 5.86
C LYS A 114 4.31 18.08 5.90
N VAL A 115 5.00 17.02 5.47
CA VAL A 115 6.44 16.86 5.67
C VAL A 115 7.19 16.59 4.36
N VAL A 116 6.57 15.88 3.40
CA VAL A 116 7.19 15.51 2.14
C VAL A 116 6.61 16.30 0.97
N ARG A 117 7.32 16.32 -0.18
CA ARG A 117 6.85 17.03 -1.38
C ARG A 117 5.70 16.36 -2.12
N PRO A 118 5.68 15.03 -2.28
CA PRO A 118 4.57 14.35 -2.95
C PRO A 118 3.24 14.62 -2.25
N PRO A 119 2.15 14.87 -3.01
CA PRO A 119 0.85 15.18 -2.42
C PRO A 119 0.18 13.95 -1.81
N ARG A 120 -0.72 14.18 -0.86
CA ARG A 120 -1.74 13.22 -0.45
C ARG A 120 -2.90 13.27 -1.44
N ILE A 121 -3.75 12.25 -1.45
CA ILE A 121 -4.97 12.18 -2.27
C ILE A 121 -6.18 12.36 -1.36
N ALA A 122 -6.93 13.46 -1.52
CA ALA A 122 -8.08 13.78 -0.67
C ALA A 122 -9.17 12.70 -0.69
N ASP A 123 -9.30 11.99 -1.80
CA ASP A 123 -10.28 10.89 -1.98
C ASP A 123 -9.90 9.60 -1.21
N CYS A 124 -8.71 9.53 -0.62
CA CYS A 124 -8.24 8.42 0.20
C CYS A 124 -8.44 8.71 1.68
N ARG A 125 -8.82 7.70 2.46
CA ARG A 125 -9.16 7.88 3.89
C ARG A 125 -7.99 7.89 4.84
N SER A 126 -6.83 7.36 4.45
CA SER A 126 -5.62 7.46 5.25
C SER A 126 -4.37 7.62 4.40
N HIS A 127 -3.35 8.26 4.98
CA HIS A 127 -2.13 8.65 4.31
C HIS A 127 -0.92 8.44 5.20
N PHE A 128 0.19 7.97 4.61
CA PHE A 128 1.47 7.83 5.27
C PHE A 128 2.53 8.53 4.42
N GLU A 129 3.09 9.61 4.96
CA GLU A 129 4.18 10.36 4.33
C GLU A 129 5.50 9.68 4.68
N CYS A 130 6.29 9.34 3.67
CA CYS A 130 7.45 8.50 3.83
C CYS A 130 8.71 9.13 3.24
N LYS A 131 9.84 8.94 3.93
CA LYS A 131 11.20 9.15 3.40
C LYS A 131 11.85 7.80 3.17
N VAL A 132 12.47 7.65 2.01
CA VAL A 132 13.16 6.41 1.66
C VAL A 132 14.31 6.16 2.62
N GLU A 133 14.33 4.99 3.24
CA GLU A 133 15.43 4.51 4.09
C GLU A 133 16.47 3.77 3.24
N TRP A 134 16.01 2.84 2.42
CA TRP A 134 16.84 2.14 1.46
C TRP A 134 16.02 1.61 0.28
N THR A 135 16.72 1.34 -0.80
CA THR A 135 16.19 0.65 -1.99
C THR A 135 17.08 -0.52 -2.35
N LYS A 136 16.48 -1.55 -2.94
CA LYS A 136 17.21 -2.69 -3.51
C LYS A 136 16.62 -3.06 -4.84
N GLN A 137 17.45 -3.01 -5.87
CA GLN A 137 17.07 -3.50 -7.20
C GLN A 137 17.37 -4.98 -7.34
N TRP A 138 16.45 -5.72 -7.93
CA TRP A 138 16.70 -7.06 -8.44
C TRP A 138 15.83 -7.30 -9.68
N LEU A 139 16.36 -8.01 -10.65
CA LEU A 139 15.69 -8.18 -11.95
C LEU A 139 15.21 -6.82 -12.49
N HIS A 140 13.95 -6.73 -12.86
CA HIS A 140 13.28 -5.52 -13.35
C HIS A 140 12.47 -4.80 -12.26
N ARG A 141 12.75 -5.06 -10.99
CA ARG A 141 12.03 -4.51 -9.83
C ARG A 141 12.95 -3.72 -8.92
N LEU A 142 12.40 -2.68 -8.31
CA LEU A 142 12.97 -1.95 -7.19
C LEU A 142 12.11 -2.19 -5.95
N MET A 143 12.69 -2.77 -4.91
CA MET A 143 12.09 -2.72 -3.57
C MET A 143 12.43 -1.38 -2.94
N VAL A 144 11.43 -0.74 -2.38
CA VAL A 144 11.54 0.52 -1.66
C VAL A 144 11.09 0.27 -0.23
N VAL A 145 11.92 0.69 0.72
CA VAL A 145 11.56 0.75 2.14
C VAL A 145 11.66 2.20 2.60
N GLY A 146 10.56 2.71 3.14
CA GLY A 146 10.48 4.08 3.61
C GLY A 146 10.05 4.15 5.07
N LYS A 147 10.66 5.07 5.80
CA LYS A 147 10.27 5.44 7.16
C LYS A 147 9.07 6.37 7.09
N VAL A 148 8.02 6.05 7.85
CA VAL A 148 6.88 6.96 8.01
C VAL A 148 7.32 8.15 8.86
N VAL A 149 7.12 9.35 8.33
CA VAL A 149 7.49 10.63 8.98
C VAL A 149 6.28 11.49 9.36
N ALA A 150 5.12 11.21 8.76
CA ALA A 150 3.82 11.75 9.14
C ALA A 150 2.71 10.80 8.68
N ALA A 151 1.59 10.81 9.38
CA ALA A 151 0.39 10.09 8.99
C ALA A 151 -0.85 10.94 9.22
N SER A 152 -1.91 10.67 8.46
CA SER A 152 -3.22 11.29 8.64
C SER A 152 -4.32 10.32 8.25
N VAL A 153 -5.49 10.50 8.81
CA VAL A 153 -6.69 9.72 8.56
C VAL A 153 -7.89 10.66 8.58
N ASP A 154 -8.95 10.30 7.87
CA ASP A 154 -10.20 11.07 7.90
C ASP A 154 -10.80 11.06 9.31
N ASP A 155 -11.39 12.19 9.69
CA ASP A 155 -12.17 12.30 10.91
C ASP A 155 -13.31 11.27 10.90
N GLY A 156 -13.50 10.59 12.04
CA GLY A 156 -14.47 9.49 12.17
C GLY A 156 -13.99 8.12 11.66
N CYS A 157 -12.77 7.98 11.14
CA CYS A 157 -12.16 6.69 10.82
C CYS A 157 -11.36 6.07 11.98
N VAL A 158 -11.21 6.79 13.07
CA VAL A 158 -10.60 6.32 14.33
C VAL A 158 -11.49 6.64 15.50
N ASP A 159 -11.42 5.85 16.55
CA ASP A 159 -12.09 6.12 17.83
C ASP A 159 -11.30 7.14 18.67
N GLU A 160 -11.83 7.49 19.84
CA GLU A 160 -11.20 8.43 20.80
C GLU A 160 -9.82 7.97 21.30
N LYS A 161 -9.49 6.68 21.18
CA LYS A 161 -8.19 6.10 21.55
C LYS A 161 -7.24 5.97 20.37
N GLY A 162 -7.68 6.36 19.17
CA GLY A 162 -6.90 6.26 17.93
C GLY A 162 -6.94 4.87 17.26
N TYR A 163 -7.83 3.97 17.68
CA TYR A 163 -8.01 2.69 16.99
C TYR A 163 -8.87 2.83 15.75
N ILE A 164 -8.50 2.11 14.70
CA ILE A 164 -9.20 2.11 13.42
C ILE A 164 -10.63 1.59 13.56
N LEU A 165 -11.58 2.36 13.04
CA LEU A 165 -12.96 1.95 12.79
C LEU A 165 -13.02 1.33 11.39
N TRP A 166 -12.94 0.00 11.31
CA TRP A 166 -12.78 -0.76 10.07
C TRP A 166 -13.92 -0.55 9.07
N ASP A 167 -15.16 -0.43 9.56
CA ASP A 167 -16.36 -0.13 8.78
C ASP A 167 -16.38 1.29 8.21
N LYS A 168 -15.56 2.19 8.75
CA LYS A 168 -15.37 3.57 8.28
C LYS A 168 -14.19 3.67 7.33
N LEU A 169 -13.03 3.13 7.68
CA LEU A 169 -11.84 3.15 6.83
C LEU A 169 -12.02 2.32 5.56
N LYS A 170 -12.65 1.14 5.66
CA LYS A 170 -12.95 0.21 4.56
C LYS A 170 -11.75 -0.09 3.64
N PRO A 171 -10.61 -0.54 4.15
CA PRO A 171 -9.47 -0.85 3.29
C PRO A 171 -9.80 -2.00 2.33
N ALA A 172 -9.06 -2.06 1.22
CA ALA A 172 -9.19 -3.08 0.18
C ALA A 172 -7.87 -3.81 -0.05
N HIS A 173 -7.96 -5.04 -0.57
CA HIS A 173 -6.84 -5.75 -1.18
C HIS A 173 -7.07 -5.92 -2.67
N TYR A 174 -5.99 -5.90 -3.45
CA TYR A 174 -6.02 -6.26 -4.85
C TYR A 174 -5.83 -7.77 -4.98
N CYS A 175 -6.75 -8.45 -5.65
CA CYS A 175 -6.67 -9.90 -5.84
C CYS A 175 -6.33 -10.31 -7.29
N GLY A 176 -6.24 -9.34 -8.19
CA GLY A 176 -5.91 -9.61 -9.59
C GLY A 176 -6.95 -10.48 -10.31
N HIS A 177 -6.94 -10.43 -11.62
CA HIS A 177 -7.61 -11.38 -12.51
C HIS A 177 -7.10 -11.16 -13.91
N GLU A 178 -7.00 -12.21 -14.72
CA GLU A 178 -6.48 -12.13 -16.09
C GLU A 178 -7.24 -11.13 -16.99
N TYR A 179 -8.55 -11.03 -16.83
CA TYR A 179 -9.41 -10.18 -17.68
C TYR A 179 -10.10 -9.04 -16.93
N LYS A 180 -9.97 -8.97 -15.58
CA LYS A 180 -10.64 -7.98 -14.74
C LYS A 180 -9.75 -7.60 -13.57
N ASN A 181 -9.84 -6.35 -13.11
CA ASN A 181 -9.28 -5.97 -11.83
C ASN A 181 -10.21 -6.42 -10.71
N GLY A 182 -9.75 -7.37 -9.90
CA GLY A 182 -10.47 -7.87 -8.74
C GLY A 182 -10.00 -7.19 -7.45
N PHE A 183 -10.95 -6.85 -6.59
CA PHE A 183 -10.68 -6.29 -5.28
C PHE A 183 -11.49 -7.03 -4.23
N VAL A 184 -10.94 -7.22 -3.05
CA VAL A 184 -11.63 -7.82 -1.90
C VAL A 184 -11.66 -6.84 -0.74
N ALA A 185 -12.78 -6.86 0.00
CA ALA A 185 -12.94 -6.07 1.20
C ALA A 185 -12.01 -6.57 2.32
N ALA A 186 -11.29 -5.66 2.98
CA ALA A 186 -10.40 -5.98 4.08
C ALA A 186 -10.80 -5.21 5.35
N TYR A 187 -12.10 -5.16 5.67
CA TYR A 187 -12.63 -4.37 6.78
C TYR A 187 -13.68 -5.11 7.65
N GLN A 188 -13.72 -6.43 7.56
CA GLN A 188 -14.56 -7.25 8.43
C GLN A 188 -13.67 -8.06 9.37
N PRO A 189 -13.13 -7.46 10.46
CA PRO A 189 -12.24 -8.16 11.36
C PRO A 189 -13.02 -9.23 12.14
N MET A 190 -12.39 -10.39 12.30
CA MET A 190 -12.82 -11.39 13.27
C MET A 190 -11.91 -11.25 14.50
N TRP A 191 -12.51 -11.03 15.65
CA TRP A 191 -11.78 -10.94 16.90
C TRP A 191 -11.67 -12.32 17.52
N VAL A 192 -10.46 -12.72 17.88
CA VAL A 192 -10.17 -13.99 18.56
C VAL A 192 -9.44 -13.66 19.86
N ASP A 193 -9.96 -14.16 20.98
CA ASP A 193 -9.31 -13.96 22.27
C ASP A 193 -7.96 -14.65 22.30
N MET A 194 -6.96 -13.93 22.81
CA MET A 194 -5.65 -14.51 23.08
C MET A 194 -5.71 -15.27 24.40
N ILE A 195 -5.84 -16.59 24.33
CA ILE A 195 -5.80 -17.46 25.50
C ILE A 195 -4.37 -17.97 25.64
N TYR A 196 -3.63 -17.44 26.62
CA TYR A 196 -2.33 -17.96 27.01
C TYR A 196 -2.49 -18.90 28.19
N HIS A 197 -2.21 -20.18 27.99
CA HIS A 197 -2.23 -21.16 29.07
C HIS A 197 -0.96 -21.16 29.90
N ASP A 198 0.18 -20.70 29.32
CA ASP A 198 1.48 -20.58 29.96
C ASP A 198 2.16 -19.27 29.59
N PRO A 199 2.93 -18.64 30.54
CA PRO A 199 3.70 -17.45 30.20
C PRO A 199 4.75 -17.77 29.15
N ILE A 200 4.69 -17.09 28.00
CA ILE A 200 5.73 -17.21 26.97
C ILE A 200 6.96 -16.49 27.48
N PRO A 201 8.11 -17.19 27.69
CA PRO A 201 9.32 -16.52 28.13
C PRO A 201 9.76 -15.49 27.07
N PRO A 202 10.29 -14.34 27.48
CA PRO A 202 10.77 -13.33 26.54
C PRO A 202 11.86 -13.96 25.66
N ARG A 203 11.72 -13.78 24.34
CA ARG A 203 12.77 -14.22 23.41
C ARG A 203 14.03 -13.39 23.65
N PRO A 204 15.22 -14.02 23.73
CA PRO A 204 16.45 -13.26 23.77
C PRO A 204 16.53 -12.39 22.53
N VAL A 205 16.71 -11.09 22.75
CA VAL A 205 16.97 -10.13 21.66
C VAL A 205 18.32 -10.49 21.09
N ALA A 206 18.36 -11.03 19.87
CA ALA A 206 19.62 -11.29 19.18
C ALA A 206 20.37 -9.95 19.01
N GLY A 207 21.52 -9.86 19.68
CA GLY A 207 22.56 -8.85 19.58
C GLY A 207 22.16 -7.40 19.28
N LYS A 208 22.30 -6.56 20.33
CA LYS A 208 22.63 -5.14 20.08
C LYS A 208 24.08 -5.06 19.59
#